data_af6e9ed01e11926d752c4ed7f28d6954
#
_entry.id   af6e9ed01e11926d752c4ed7f28d6954
#
_cell.length_a   1.000
_cell.length_b   1.000
_cell.length_c   1.000
_cell.angle_alpha   90.00
_cell.angle_beta   90.00
_cell.angle_gamma   90.00
#
_symmetry.space_group_name_H-M   'P 1'
#
loop_
_entity.id
_entity.type
_entity.pdbx_description
1 polymer ?
#
loop_
_entity_poly.entity_id
_entity_poly.type
_entity_poly.pdbx_seq_one_letter_code
_entity_poly.pdbx_strand_id
1 'polypeptide(L)'
;MTTKASSSSIPTRSPASTRRTTSPSLLAIFVTGAVSAGLGLALGSFSLYDRPPRPATPNATGVERVGRLPVMGYNTWNAYHTVLIETAELVKSLGLADVGYTYVNVDDCYSEKKRDAEGSIVADPTRFPHGMRALTDHIHSLGLKAGIYSDAGWFTCAMYPGSYQNEERDVKLFREEWGFDLLKYDNCAVPYDHITRENIYGRYKRMSDAIASQAANSGKPALQLALCEWGREQPWLWARQLGTSWRTTTDITPDWNTVAYIIDQNSFISWASDFYGHGDMDMLEVGNGDLTYEEAKTHFTVWALLKSPLLIGTHLADASEETLSILKNQEIIAINQDPVVGTALVPFRWGLNPNWTPNRTHPAQYWSGQSENGTVFMMINTLDKPAKMSFNLTESPWIRAGRQYSVRDLWTHTSNGTAIRNITVDDVPAHGVVALLLQDAGDEPEGIEPKCAVAEWCTDRNGTIIPWE
;
A
#
# COMPACT_ATOMS: atom_id res chain seq x y z
N MET A 1 57.94 1.71 11.71
CA MET A 1 58.45 0.37 11.37
C MET A 1 57.68 -0.14 10.20
N THR A 2 58.35 -0.25 9.10
CA THR A 2 57.95 -0.72 7.77
C THR A 2 57.91 -2.25 7.69
N THR A 3 56.84 -2.83 7.06
CA THR A 3 56.94 -4.07 6.28
C THR A 3 55.70 -4.21 5.43
N LYS A 4 55.78 -4.00 4.17
CA LYS A 4 55.99 -4.83 2.97
C LYS A 4 54.77 -5.74 2.62
N ALA A 5 54.17 -5.38 1.50
CA ALA A 5 53.27 -6.16 0.71
C ALA A 5 53.91 -7.41 0.11
N SER A 6 53.16 -8.50 -0.05
CA SER A 6 53.47 -9.58 -0.97
C SER A 6 52.28 -9.90 -1.86
N SER A 7 52.52 -9.74 -3.15
CA SER A 7 51.69 -10.15 -4.26
C SER A 7 51.83 -11.65 -4.52
N SER A 8 50.76 -12.36 -4.80
CA SER A 8 50.83 -13.65 -5.48
C SER A 8 49.78 -13.71 -6.61
N SER A 9 50.30 -14.09 -7.72
CA SER A 9 49.82 -14.10 -9.07
C SER A 9 48.79 -15.22 -9.36
N ILE A 10 47.88 -14.89 -10.24
CA ILE A 10 46.89 -15.77 -10.90
C ILE A 10 47.57 -16.53 -12.04
N PRO A 11 47.29 -17.79 -12.30
CA PRO A 11 47.53 -18.41 -13.60
C PRO A 11 46.26 -18.47 -14.46
N THR A 12 46.38 -17.89 -15.63
CA THR A 12 45.51 -18.03 -16.81
C THR A 12 45.64 -19.43 -17.44
N ARG A 13 44.51 -20.02 -17.83
CA ARG A 13 44.44 -21.03 -18.90
C ARG A 13 43.20 -20.84 -19.74
N SER A 14 43.41 -20.64 -21.01
CA SER A 14 42.45 -20.75 -22.16
C SER A 14 42.87 -21.96 -23.02
N PRO A 15 42.18 -22.22 -24.16
CA PRO A 15 40.96 -22.98 -24.31
C PRO A 15 41.13 -24.18 -25.29
N ALA A 16 40.18 -25.07 -25.39
CA ALA A 16 39.94 -25.94 -26.55
C ALA A 16 38.61 -26.70 -26.31
N SER A 17 37.76 -27.01 -27.17
CA SER A 17 37.64 -27.25 -28.62
C SER A 17 36.23 -27.80 -28.86
N THR A 18 35.55 -27.26 -29.81
CA THR A 18 34.47 -27.76 -30.68
C THR A 18 33.97 -29.20 -30.54
N ARG A 19 32.63 -29.40 -30.46
CA ARG A 19 31.90 -30.38 -31.27
C ARG A 19 30.45 -29.95 -31.56
N ARG A 20 30.12 -29.95 -32.84
CA ARG A 20 28.77 -29.85 -33.42
C ARG A 20 27.99 -31.12 -33.18
N THR A 21 26.66 -31.04 -32.90
CA THR A 21 25.68 -32.06 -33.36
C THR A 21 24.31 -31.37 -33.56
N THR A 22 23.94 -31.31 -34.77
CA THR A 22 22.70 -31.50 -35.54
C THR A 22 21.35 -31.48 -34.82
N SER A 23 20.48 -30.59 -35.34
CA SER A 23 19.02 -30.52 -35.12
C SER A 23 18.27 -31.72 -35.74
N PRO A 24 17.07 -32.02 -35.28
CA PRO A 24 16.04 -32.55 -36.16
C PRO A 24 14.85 -31.60 -36.30
N SER A 25 14.41 -31.52 -37.54
CA SER A 25 13.30 -30.77 -38.09
C SER A 25 11.94 -31.21 -37.49
N LEU A 26 11.07 -30.27 -37.16
CA LEU A 26 9.67 -30.53 -36.89
C LEU A 26 8.82 -30.35 -38.16
N LEU A 27 8.13 -31.39 -38.48
CA LEU A 27 7.20 -31.55 -39.59
C LEU A 27 5.87 -30.83 -39.27
N ALA A 28 5.46 -29.88 -40.10
CA ALA A 28 4.15 -29.25 -40.04
C ALA A 28 3.11 -30.13 -40.77
N ILE A 29 2.05 -30.51 -40.05
CA ILE A 29 0.87 -31.15 -40.65
C ILE A 29 -0.22 -30.08 -40.79
N PHE A 30 -0.55 -29.75 -42.04
CA PHE A 30 -1.76 -29.01 -42.41
C PHE A 30 -2.94 -29.97 -42.47
N VAL A 31 -4.00 -29.67 -41.73
CA VAL A 31 -5.33 -30.26 -41.96
C VAL A 31 -6.28 -29.14 -42.38
N THR A 32 -6.65 -29.16 -43.64
CA THR A 32 -7.74 -28.35 -44.21
C THR A 32 -9.06 -29.08 -43.97
N GLY A 33 -10.00 -28.38 -43.32
CA GLY A 33 -11.38 -28.82 -43.23
C GLY A 33 -12.30 -27.61 -43.26
N ALA A 34 -12.89 -27.37 -44.43
CA ALA A 34 -13.93 -26.37 -44.60
C ALA A 34 -15.28 -26.92 -44.11
N VAL A 35 -15.93 -26.20 -43.19
CA VAL A 35 -17.36 -26.34 -42.99
C VAL A 35 -17.94 -24.91 -42.89
N SER A 36 -18.71 -24.56 -43.90
CA SER A 36 -19.50 -23.34 -43.95
C SER A 36 -20.79 -23.54 -43.14
N ALA A 37 -21.00 -22.75 -42.11
CA ALA A 37 -22.34 -22.52 -41.57
C ALA A 37 -22.40 -21.07 -41.10
N GLY A 38 -23.26 -20.28 -41.72
CA GLY A 38 -23.49 -18.88 -41.37
C GLY A 38 -24.21 -18.75 -40.04
N LEU A 39 -23.66 -17.89 -39.17
CA LEU A 39 -24.39 -17.30 -38.07
C LEU A 39 -23.95 -15.85 -37.99
N GLY A 40 -24.94 -14.95 -37.96
CA GLY A 40 -24.76 -13.52 -37.88
C GLY A 40 -23.97 -13.12 -36.62
N LEU A 41 -22.83 -12.46 -36.82
CA LEU A 41 -22.05 -11.81 -35.77
C LEU A 41 -22.72 -10.48 -35.40
N ALA A 42 -23.46 -10.46 -34.31
CA ALA A 42 -23.68 -9.25 -33.57
C ALA A 42 -22.34 -8.87 -32.90
N LEU A 43 -21.64 -7.90 -33.49
CA LEU A 43 -20.47 -7.28 -32.85
C LEU A 43 -20.95 -6.45 -31.67
N GLY A 44 -21.13 -7.11 -30.53
CA GLY A 44 -21.15 -6.42 -29.25
C GLY A 44 -19.73 -5.96 -28.96
N SER A 45 -19.53 -4.65 -28.88
CA SER A 45 -18.30 -4.04 -28.37
C SER A 45 -18.10 -4.49 -26.92
N PHE A 46 -17.29 -5.52 -26.73
CA PHE A 46 -16.80 -5.85 -25.39
C PHE A 46 -15.83 -4.76 -24.96
N SER A 47 -16.29 -3.85 -24.10
CA SER A 47 -15.43 -2.98 -23.32
C SER A 47 -14.56 -3.85 -22.43
N LEU A 48 -13.24 -3.77 -22.58
CA LEU A 48 -12.26 -4.44 -21.69
C LEU A 48 -12.33 -3.92 -20.24
N TYR A 49 -13.21 -2.97 -19.96
CA TYR A 49 -13.38 -2.28 -18.69
C TYR A 49 -14.55 -2.80 -17.83
N ASP A 50 -15.43 -3.63 -18.39
CA ASP A 50 -16.50 -4.29 -17.62
C ASP A 50 -16.01 -5.65 -17.11
N ARG A 51 -15.03 -5.68 -16.22
CA ARG A 51 -14.91 -6.80 -15.29
C ARG A 51 -15.88 -6.54 -14.15
N PRO A 52 -16.97 -7.31 -14.02
CA PRO A 52 -17.74 -7.25 -12.78
C PRO A 52 -16.78 -7.52 -11.61
N PRO A 53 -16.95 -6.85 -10.46
CA PRO A 53 -16.14 -7.12 -9.28
C PRO A 53 -16.18 -8.63 -9.07
N ARG A 54 -14.99 -9.27 -8.97
CA ARG A 54 -14.92 -10.69 -8.63
C ARG A 54 -15.68 -10.84 -7.32
N PRO A 55 -16.76 -11.63 -7.28
CA PRO A 55 -17.43 -11.89 -6.03
C PRO A 55 -16.37 -12.42 -5.07
N ALA A 56 -16.33 -11.88 -3.85
CA ALA A 56 -15.48 -12.42 -2.80
C ALA A 56 -15.81 -13.91 -2.70
N THR A 57 -14.86 -14.77 -3.10
CA THR A 57 -15.03 -16.21 -2.90
C THR A 57 -15.07 -16.42 -1.39
N PRO A 58 -16.17 -16.94 -0.80
CA PRO A 58 -16.16 -17.32 0.59
C PRO A 58 -14.97 -18.27 0.80
N ASN A 59 -14.21 -18.06 1.88
CA ASN A 59 -13.26 -19.10 2.29
C ASN A 59 -14.02 -20.42 2.43
N ALA A 60 -13.39 -21.53 2.08
CA ALA A 60 -13.97 -22.87 2.16
C ALA A 60 -14.51 -23.25 3.56
N THR A 61 -14.22 -22.44 4.56
CA THR A 61 -14.61 -22.59 5.99
C THR A 61 -15.91 -21.88 6.36
N GLY A 62 -16.52 -21.07 5.46
CA GLY A 62 -17.72 -20.27 5.76
C GLY A 62 -17.50 -19.08 6.71
N VAL A 63 -16.28 -18.81 7.12
CA VAL A 63 -15.92 -17.64 7.94
C VAL A 63 -15.77 -16.42 7.06
N GLU A 64 -16.34 -15.28 7.45
CA GLU A 64 -16.26 -14.02 6.75
C GLU A 64 -14.79 -13.59 6.58
N ARG A 65 -14.39 -13.24 5.35
CA ARG A 65 -13.05 -12.76 5.05
C ARG A 65 -12.88 -11.32 5.51
N VAL A 66 -11.93 -11.08 6.42
CA VAL A 66 -11.60 -9.75 6.94
C VAL A 66 -10.64 -8.97 6.03
N GLY A 67 -10.53 -7.65 6.22
CA GLY A 67 -9.52 -6.80 5.59
C GLY A 67 -9.74 -6.51 4.11
N ARG A 68 -11.02 -6.39 3.67
CA ARG A 68 -11.34 -6.02 2.29
C ARG A 68 -10.77 -4.67 1.90
N LEU A 69 -10.86 -3.69 2.80
CA LEU A 69 -10.32 -2.34 2.65
C LEU A 69 -9.08 -2.18 3.56
N PRO A 70 -8.19 -1.20 3.27
CA PRO A 70 -7.08 -0.89 4.14
C PRO A 70 -7.55 -0.52 5.54
N VAL A 71 -6.78 -0.89 6.57
CA VAL A 71 -7.05 -0.50 7.96
C VAL A 71 -6.86 1.00 8.10
N MET A 72 -7.78 1.65 8.81
CA MET A 72 -7.63 3.02 9.30
C MET A 72 -7.71 3.01 10.83
N GLY A 73 -6.75 3.65 11.49
CA GLY A 73 -6.70 3.65 12.95
C GLY A 73 -5.51 4.39 13.51
N TYR A 74 -5.20 4.05 14.73
CA TYR A 74 -4.09 4.55 15.53
C TYR A 74 -3.17 3.41 15.92
N ASN A 75 -1.85 3.68 16.00
CA ASN A 75 -0.86 2.74 16.52
C ASN A 75 0.08 3.45 17.51
N THR A 76 0.37 2.80 18.64
CA THR A 76 1.09 3.42 19.75
C THR A 76 2.60 3.51 19.58
N TRP A 77 3.19 2.93 18.53
CA TRP A 77 4.65 2.82 18.42
C TRP A 77 5.36 4.18 18.40
N ASN A 78 4.91 5.11 17.57
CA ASN A 78 5.56 6.40 17.38
C ASN A 78 5.13 7.47 18.40
N ALA A 79 4.02 7.26 19.11
CA ALA A 79 3.55 8.13 20.15
C ALA A 79 3.14 7.34 21.40
N TYR A 80 3.95 7.39 22.42
CA TYR A 80 3.70 6.96 23.81
C TYR A 80 3.08 5.56 24.06
N HIS A 81 3.83 4.73 24.72
CA HIS A 81 3.53 3.34 25.08
C HIS A 81 2.44 3.14 26.17
N THR A 82 1.69 4.13 26.64
CA THR A 82 1.00 4.00 27.95
C THR A 82 -0.43 4.53 28.07
N VAL A 83 -1.04 5.21 27.09
CA VAL A 83 -2.34 5.89 27.30
C VAL A 83 -3.39 5.49 26.28
N LEU A 84 -3.62 4.17 26.13
CA LEU A 84 -4.50 3.61 25.10
C LEU A 84 -5.98 3.94 25.28
N ILE A 85 -6.46 3.98 26.52
CA ILE A 85 -7.87 4.33 26.81
C ILE A 85 -8.12 5.78 26.38
N GLU A 86 -7.28 6.71 26.84
CA GLU A 86 -7.38 8.13 26.46
C GLU A 86 -7.23 8.33 24.94
N THR A 87 -6.34 7.56 24.30
CA THR A 87 -6.18 7.61 22.85
C THR A 87 -7.45 7.14 22.11
N ALA A 88 -8.11 6.09 22.59
CA ALA A 88 -9.37 5.62 21.99
C ALA A 88 -10.48 6.68 22.16
N GLU A 89 -10.54 7.35 23.29
CA GLU A 89 -11.44 8.46 23.55
C GLU A 89 -11.12 9.68 22.65
N LEU A 90 -9.83 9.97 22.42
CA LEU A 90 -9.41 11.04 21.49
C LEU A 90 -9.77 10.72 20.04
N VAL A 91 -9.62 9.49 19.59
CA VAL A 91 -10.06 9.07 18.25
C VAL A 91 -11.55 9.37 18.03
N LYS A 92 -12.38 9.20 19.07
CA LYS A 92 -13.80 9.56 19.03
C LYS A 92 -14.03 11.07 19.14
N SER A 93 -13.48 11.70 20.16
CA SER A 93 -13.78 13.10 20.46
C SER A 93 -13.24 14.10 19.44
N LEU A 94 -12.14 13.76 18.74
CA LEU A 94 -11.59 14.55 17.64
C LEU A 94 -12.29 14.31 16.29
N GLY A 95 -13.32 13.43 16.25
CA GLY A 95 -14.06 13.09 15.03
C GLY A 95 -13.30 12.24 14.02
N LEU A 96 -12.17 11.62 14.43
CA LEU A 96 -11.40 10.72 13.56
C LEU A 96 -12.17 9.43 13.25
N ALA A 97 -12.90 8.89 14.24
CA ALA A 97 -13.76 7.73 14.04
C ALA A 97 -14.86 7.98 12.99
N ASP A 98 -15.38 9.21 12.91
CA ASP A 98 -16.47 9.58 11.99
C ASP A 98 -16.02 9.60 10.52
N VAL A 99 -14.70 9.73 10.28
CA VAL A 99 -14.09 9.66 8.94
C VAL A 99 -13.42 8.31 8.65
N GLY A 100 -13.57 7.30 9.54
CA GLY A 100 -13.18 5.92 9.27
C GLY A 100 -12.02 5.36 10.09
N TYR A 101 -11.36 6.12 10.96
CA TYR A 101 -10.32 5.60 11.86
C TYR A 101 -10.96 4.77 12.97
N THR A 102 -11.04 3.47 12.75
CA THR A 102 -11.79 2.56 13.64
C THR A 102 -10.92 1.61 14.45
N TYR A 103 -9.63 1.52 14.20
CA TYR A 103 -8.72 0.67 14.94
C TYR A 103 -7.87 1.46 15.95
N VAL A 104 -7.66 0.87 17.13
CA VAL A 104 -6.68 1.35 18.13
C VAL A 104 -5.75 0.19 18.44
N ASN A 105 -4.49 0.31 18.02
CA ASN A 105 -3.53 -0.78 18.06
C ASN A 105 -2.49 -0.57 19.16
N VAL A 106 -2.34 -1.57 20.01
CA VAL A 106 -1.24 -1.71 20.97
C VAL A 106 -0.05 -2.27 20.24
N ASP A 107 1.04 -1.53 20.15
CA ASP A 107 2.31 -2.01 19.59
C ASP A 107 3.20 -2.65 20.67
N ASP A 108 4.46 -2.92 20.37
CA ASP A 108 5.42 -3.63 21.27
C ASP A 108 5.50 -3.05 22.68
N CYS A 109 6.13 -3.78 23.59
CA CYS A 109 6.35 -3.40 25.00
C CYS A 109 5.12 -3.47 25.93
N TYR A 110 4.03 -4.13 25.53
CA TYR A 110 2.83 -4.25 26.37
C TYR A 110 2.91 -5.37 27.42
N SER A 111 3.83 -6.32 27.26
CA SER A 111 3.91 -7.53 28.08
C SER A 111 5.05 -7.49 29.10
N GLU A 112 5.03 -8.45 30.02
CA GLU A 112 6.18 -8.81 30.84
C GLU A 112 7.30 -9.39 29.96
N LYS A 113 8.55 -9.33 30.46
CA LYS A 113 9.74 -9.86 29.76
C LYS A 113 9.80 -11.39 29.68
N LYS A 114 8.89 -12.07 30.35
CA LYS A 114 8.83 -13.54 30.39
C LYS A 114 7.39 -14.01 30.27
N ARG A 115 7.22 -15.15 29.65
CA ARG A 115 5.96 -15.90 29.69
C ARG A 115 5.75 -16.47 31.08
N ASP A 116 4.49 -16.75 31.43
CA ASP A 116 4.12 -17.44 32.67
C ASP A 116 4.58 -18.92 32.69
N ALA A 117 4.23 -19.65 33.79
CA ALA A 117 4.58 -21.04 33.93
C ALA A 117 3.87 -21.96 32.91
N GLU A 118 2.72 -21.55 32.43
CA GLU A 118 1.92 -22.21 31.38
C GLU A 118 2.40 -21.87 29.97
N GLY A 119 3.34 -20.92 29.84
CA GLY A 119 3.94 -20.46 28.60
C GLY A 119 3.13 -19.38 27.87
N SER A 120 2.18 -18.72 28.52
CA SER A 120 1.40 -17.62 27.95
C SER A 120 2.12 -16.27 28.08
N ILE A 121 1.90 -15.37 27.15
CA ILE A 121 2.32 -13.97 27.27
C ILE A 121 1.50 -13.32 28.39
N VAL A 122 2.17 -12.56 29.27
CA VAL A 122 1.56 -11.85 30.40
C VAL A 122 1.58 -10.36 30.10
N ALA A 123 0.42 -9.69 30.15
CA ALA A 123 0.37 -8.24 30.08
C ALA A 123 1.09 -7.59 31.27
N ASP A 124 1.80 -6.49 31.05
CA ASP A 124 2.43 -5.73 32.14
C ASP A 124 1.36 -5.20 33.11
N PRO A 125 1.31 -5.66 34.37
CA PRO A 125 0.26 -5.29 35.30
C PRO A 125 0.33 -3.83 35.76
N THR A 126 1.48 -3.17 35.56
CA THR A 126 1.63 -1.73 35.86
C THR A 126 0.97 -0.89 34.77
N ARG A 127 1.14 -1.30 33.52
CA ARG A 127 0.56 -0.61 32.36
C ARG A 127 -0.92 -0.96 32.16
N PHE A 128 -1.27 -2.20 32.42
CA PHE A 128 -2.61 -2.75 32.24
C PHE A 128 -3.16 -3.36 33.55
N PRO A 129 -3.42 -2.53 34.56
CA PRO A 129 -3.82 -3.02 35.91
C PRO A 129 -5.16 -3.76 35.92
N HIS A 130 -6.00 -3.54 34.89
CA HIS A 130 -7.28 -4.24 34.72
C HIS A 130 -7.23 -5.35 33.66
N GLY A 131 -6.02 -5.61 33.10
CA GLY A 131 -5.78 -6.61 32.06
C GLY A 131 -6.23 -6.17 30.65
N MET A 132 -5.79 -6.93 29.63
CA MET A 132 -6.04 -6.62 28.23
C MET A 132 -7.51 -6.73 27.84
N ARG A 133 -8.26 -7.62 28.49
CA ARG A 133 -9.69 -7.79 28.20
C ARG A 133 -10.48 -6.52 28.55
N ALA A 134 -10.20 -5.91 29.68
CA ALA A 134 -10.85 -4.65 30.06
C ALA A 134 -10.54 -3.52 29.08
N LEU A 135 -9.30 -3.47 28.55
CA LEU A 135 -8.90 -2.52 27.52
C LEU A 135 -9.70 -2.72 26.23
N THR A 136 -9.75 -3.94 25.70
CA THR A 136 -10.46 -4.22 24.46
C THR A 136 -11.96 -4.02 24.59
N ASP A 137 -12.55 -4.41 25.72
CA ASP A 137 -13.97 -4.16 26.01
C ASP A 137 -14.29 -2.64 26.04
N HIS A 138 -13.38 -1.83 26.58
CA HIS A 138 -13.52 -0.36 26.55
C HIS A 138 -13.46 0.18 25.10
N ILE A 139 -12.44 -0.23 24.33
CA ILE A 139 -12.29 0.17 22.90
C ILE A 139 -13.56 -0.23 22.12
N HIS A 140 -14.04 -1.45 22.31
CA HIS A 140 -15.27 -1.92 21.65
C HIS A 140 -16.51 -1.14 22.10
N SER A 141 -16.59 -0.71 23.35
CA SER A 141 -17.71 0.11 23.86
C SER A 141 -17.80 1.46 23.16
N LEU A 142 -16.68 1.98 22.62
CA LEU A 142 -16.62 3.19 21.81
C LEU A 142 -16.99 2.95 20.34
N GLY A 143 -17.31 1.71 19.95
CA GLY A 143 -17.56 1.32 18.57
C GLY A 143 -16.29 1.16 17.72
N LEU A 144 -15.13 1.08 18.36
CA LEU A 144 -13.81 0.88 17.74
C LEU A 144 -13.38 -0.58 17.80
N LYS A 145 -12.29 -0.92 17.13
CA LYS A 145 -11.64 -2.23 17.10
C LYS A 145 -10.26 -2.15 17.72
N ALA A 146 -9.81 -3.23 18.32
CA ALA A 146 -8.52 -3.30 18.99
C ALA A 146 -7.52 -4.15 18.21
N GLY A 147 -6.30 -3.63 18.03
CA GLY A 147 -5.18 -4.40 17.48
C GLY A 147 -4.09 -4.66 18.51
N ILE A 148 -3.31 -5.72 18.30
CA ILE A 148 -2.18 -6.10 19.13
C ILE A 148 -0.96 -6.38 18.25
N TYR A 149 0.21 -6.46 18.88
CA TYR A 149 1.51 -6.72 18.26
C TYR A 149 2.10 -8.04 18.76
N SER A 150 2.79 -8.76 17.88
CA SER A 150 3.70 -9.84 18.23
C SER A 150 4.78 -9.98 17.14
N ASP A 151 5.60 -11.05 17.23
CA ASP A 151 6.77 -11.24 16.38
C ASP A 151 6.91 -12.70 15.94
N ALA A 152 7.37 -12.93 14.71
CA ALA A 152 7.65 -14.24 14.13
C ALA A 152 8.93 -14.90 14.69
N GLY A 153 9.64 -14.22 15.58
CA GLY A 153 10.84 -14.69 16.26
C GLY A 153 10.58 -15.13 17.69
N TRP A 154 11.68 -15.50 18.38
CA TRP A 154 11.67 -15.80 19.82
C TRP A 154 11.31 -14.57 20.67
N PHE A 155 11.72 -13.40 20.21
CA PHE A 155 11.52 -12.12 20.88
C PHE A 155 11.07 -11.07 19.89
N THR A 156 10.32 -10.09 20.39
CA THR A 156 9.97 -8.88 19.67
C THR A 156 11.18 -7.99 19.43
N CYS A 157 11.02 -6.91 18.67
CA CYS A 157 12.09 -5.96 18.40
C CYS A 157 12.60 -5.27 19.68
N ALA A 158 11.75 -5.07 20.68
CA ALA A 158 12.12 -4.56 22.01
C ALA A 158 12.47 -5.68 23.02
N MET A 159 12.71 -6.89 22.56
CA MET A 159 13.13 -8.03 23.38
C MET A 159 12.09 -8.46 24.43
N TYR A 160 10.82 -8.46 24.06
CA TYR A 160 9.72 -9.13 24.79
C TYR A 160 9.43 -10.50 24.16
N PRO A 161 8.60 -11.36 24.77
CA PRO A 161 8.30 -12.67 24.19
C PRO A 161 7.63 -12.56 22.81
N GLY A 162 8.25 -13.15 21.78
CA GLY A 162 7.66 -13.33 20.46
C GLY A 162 6.83 -14.62 20.38
N SER A 163 6.11 -14.84 19.27
CA SER A 163 5.17 -15.96 19.13
C SER A 163 5.74 -17.19 18.44
N TYR A 164 7.03 -17.20 18.07
CA TYR A 164 7.64 -18.35 17.41
C TYR A 164 7.45 -19.64 18.23
N GLN A 165 6.88 -20.69 17.60
CA GLN A 165 6.48 -21.97 18.19
C GLN A 165 5.39 -21.87 19.26
N ASN A 166 4.71 -20.73 19.40
CA ASN A 166 3.58 -20.51 20.29
C ASN A 166 2.35 -19.92 19.57
N GLU A 167 2.33 -19.95 18.23
CA GLU A 167 1.37 -19.24 17.41
C GLU A 167 -0.09 -19.57 17.77
N GLU A 168 -0.42 -20.85 17.93
CA GLU A 168 -1.78 -21.30 18.30
C GLU A 168 -2.21 -20.81 19.69
N ARG A 169 -1.29 -20.87 20.67
CA ARG A 169 -1.54 -20.39 22.04
C ARG A 169 -1.77 -18.89 22.04
N ASP A 170 -0.90 -18.16 21.36
CA ASP A 170 -0.94 -16.70 21.37
C ASP A 170 -2.15 -16.18 20.58
N VAL A 171 -2.51 -16.79 19.46
CA VAL A 171 -3.76 -16.45 18.74
C VAL A 171 -4.99 -16.67 19.62
N LYS A 172 -5.05 -17.77 20.36
CA LYS A 172 -6.15 -18.01 21.30
C LYS A 172 -6.18 -16.94 22.39
N LEU A 173 -5.04 -16.62 22.98
CA LEU A 173 -4.91 -15.56 23.99
C LEU A 173 -5.38 -14.22 23.44
N PHE A 174 -4.87 -13.81 22.28
CA PHE A 174 -5.18 -12.50 21.68
C PHE A 174 -6.65 -12.41 21.28
N ARG A 175 -7.20 -13.44 20.61
CA ARG A 175 -8.55 -13.39 20.05
C ARG A 175 -9.65 -13.76 21.02
N GLU A 176 -9.49 -14.84 21.80
CA GLU A 176 -10.55 -15.36 22.64
C GLU A 176 -10.53 -14.75 24.05
N GLU A 177 -9.35 -14.70 24.65
CA GLU A 177 -9.20 -14.27 26.03
C GLU A 177 -9.12 -12.75 26.15
N TRP A 178 -8.31 -12.11 25.30
CA TRP A 178 -8.13 -10.65 25.32
C TRP A 178 -9.08 -9.89 24.39
N GLY A 179 -9.56 -10.49 23.31
CA GLY A 179 -10.61 -9.90 22.48
C GLY A 179 -10.12 -8.99 21.35
N PHE A 180 -8.87 -9.09 20.93
CA PHE A 180 -8.33 -8.30 19.83
C PHE A 180 -8.89 -8.71 18.46
N ASP A 181 -8.87 -7.79 17.50
CA ASP A 181 -9.40 -7.93 16.15
C ASP A 181 -8.32 -7.94 15.07
N LEU A 182 -7.12 -7.39 15.35
CA LEU A 182 -6.00 -7.28 14.45
C LEU A 182 -4.71 -7.69 15.14
N LEU A 183 -3.80 -8.33 14.41
CA LEU A 183 -2.44 -8.65 14.82
C LEU A 183 -1.44 -8.03 13.84
N LYS A 184 -0.60 -7.10 14.31
CA LYS A 184 0.66 -6.72 13.65
C LYS A 184 1.71 -7.74 14.03
N TYR A 185 2.33 -8.36 13.03
CA TYR A 185 3.26 -9.47 13.23
C TYR A 185 4.61 -9.16 12.60
N ASP A 186 5.62 -8.99 13.44
CA ASP A 186 6.95 -8.50 13.08
C ASP A 186 7.94 -9.61 12.77
N ASN A 187 9.21 -9.28 12.47
CA ASN A 187 10.24 -10.19 11.96
C ASN A 187 11.59 -10.00 12.68
N CYS A 188 11.60 -9.66 13.96
CA CYS A 188 12.82 -9.54 14.78
C CYS A 188 13.21 -10.88 15.38
N ALA A 189 14.39 -10.97 15.97
CA ALA A 189 14.91 -12.10 16.77
C ALA A 189 14.53 -13.50 16.23
N VAL A 190 14.56 -13.66 14.92
CA VAL A 190 14.23 -14.94 14.27
C VAL A 190 15.26 -16.01 14.56
N PRO A 191 14.87 -17.28 14.74
CA PRO A 191 15.79 -18.37 15.07
C PRO A 191 16.78 -18.62 13.92
N TYR A 192 18.05 -18.52 14.23
CA TYR A 192 19.11 -18.65 13.24
C TYR A 192 19.16 -20.04 12.57
N ASP A 193 18.86 -21.09 13.35
CA ASP A 193 18.87 -22.48 12.90
C ASP A 193 17.69 -22.84 11.97
N HIS A 194 16.63 -22.04 11.96
CA HIS A 194 15.43 -22.25 11.13
C HIS A 194 15.31 -21.29 9.95
N ILE A 195 16.12 -20.24 9.86
CA ILE A 195 16.08 -19.25 8.79
C ILE A 195 16.11 -19.88 7.40
N THR A 196 16.96 -20.90 7.22
CA THR A 196 17.14 -21.58 5.93
C THR A 196 16.04 -22.60 5.62
N ARG A 197 15.27 -23.04 6.62
CA ARG A 197 14.22 -24.05 6.45
C ARG A 197 12.85 -23.48 6.21
N GLU A 198 12.50 -22.48 7.02
CA GLU A 198 11.15 -21.93 6.99
C GLU A 198 11.06 -20.63 6.20
N ASN A 199 12.16 -19.91 6.02
CA ASN A 199 12.24 -18.56 5.48
C ASN A 199 11.18 -17.58 6.09
N ILE A 200 11.06 -16.37 5.57
CA ILE A 200 10.07 -15.40 6.06
C ILE A 200 8.65 -15.91 5.79
N TYR A 201 8.36 -16.36 4.58
CA TYR A 201 7.05 -16.89 4.20
C TYR A 201 6.57 -18.00 5.17
N GLY A 202 7.43 -18.98 5.49
CA GLY A 202 7.07 -20.10 6.35
C GLY A 202 6.71 -19.67 7.76
N ARG A 203 7.42 -18.71 8.34
CA ARG A 203 7.13 -18.18 9.68
C ARG A 203 5.79 -17.45 9.71
N TYR A 204 5.51 -16.58 8.75
CA TYR A 204 4.21 -15.90 8.64
C TYR A 204 3.07 -16.87 8.36
N LYS A 205 3.33 -17.89 7.54
CA LYS A 205 2.34 -18.94 7.26
C LYS A 205 1.90 -19.67 8.53
N ARG A 206 2.80 -19.98 9.47
CA ARG A 206 2.44 -20.60 10.75
C ARG A 206 1.43 -19.78 11.53
N MET A 207 1.65 -18.46 11.63
CA MET A 207 0.70 -17.55 12.29
C MET A 207 -0.62 -17.47 11.52
N SER A 208 -0.58 -17.36 10.20
CA SER A 208 -1.78 -17.36 9.35
C SER A 208 -2.61 -18.63 9.50
N ASP A 209 -1.96 -19.81 9.56
CA ASP A 209 -2.61 -21.11 9.76
C ASP A 209 -3.24 -21.20 11.17
N ALA A 210 -2.56 -20.69 12.20
CA ALA A 210 -3.09 -20.64 13.57
C ALA A 210 -4.33 -19.74 13.67
N ILE A 211 -4.31 -18.57 13.01
CA ILE A 211 -5.47 -17.66 12.94
C ILE A 211 -6.65 -18.34 12.22
N ALA A 212 -6.40 -18.99 11.09
CA ALA A 212 -7.43 -19.70 10.33
C ALA A 212 -8.04 -20.85 11.14
N SER A 213 -7.21 -21.63 11.83
CA SER A 213 -7.64 -22.73 12.73
C SER A 213 -8.49 -22.21 13.88
N GLN A 214 -8.06 -21.15 14.55
CA GLN A 214 -8.81 -20.54 15.65
C GLN A 214 -10.17 -20.01 15.17
N ALA A 215 -10.23 -19.31 14.04
CA ALA A 215 -11.47 -18.80 13.49
C ALA A 215 -12.45 -19.94 13.13
N ALA A 216 -11.95 -21.01 12.51
CA ALA A 216 -12.77 -22.19 12.18
C ALA A 216 -13.33 -22.88 13.42
N ASN A 217 -12.53 -22.99 14.49
CA ASN A 217 -12.92 -23.66 15.72
C ASN A 217 -13.88 -22.82 16.58
N SER A 218 -13.72 -21.50 16.61
CA SER A 218 -14.52 -20.59 17.43
C SER A 218 -15.78 -20.07 16.74
N GLY A 219 -15.84 -20.12 15.41
CA GLY A 219 -16.89 -19.46 14.61
C GLY A 219 -16.84 -17.93 14.64
N LYS A 220 -15.82 -17.33 15.25
CA LYS A 220 -15.61 -15.87 15.27
C LYS A 220 -14.84 -15.41 14.03
N PRO A 221 -15.00 -14.14 13.60
CA PRO A 221 -14.14 -13.58 12.56
C PRO A 221 -12.66 -13.74 12.90
N ALA A 222 -11.85 -14.05 11.89
CA ALA A 222 -10.40 -14.21 12.05
C ALA A 222 -9.75 -12.90 12.51
N LEU A 223 -8.62 -13.00 13.24
CA LEU A 223 -7.73 -11.85 13.44
C LEU A 223 -7.28 -11.33 12.07
N GLN A 224 -7.36 -10.03 11.85
CA GLN A 224 -6.77 -9.41 10.66
C GLN A 224 -5.26 -9.39 10.80
N LEU A 225 -4.53 -10.12 9.95
CA LEU A 225 -3.07 -10.23 10.04
C LEU A 225 -2.39 -9.17 9.17
N ALA A 226 -1.59 -8.31 9.80
CA ALA A 226 -0.72 -7.34 9.16
C ALA A 226 0.75 -7.79 9.29
N LEU A 227 1.41 -8.05 8.15
CA LEU A 227 2.78 -8.55 8.09
C LEU A 227 3.77 -7.39 8.15
N CYS A 228 4.77 -7.47 9.05
CA CYS A 228 5.79 -6.44 9.24
C CYS A 228 7.19 -7.03 9.00
N GLU A 229 7.50 -7.35 7.74
CA GLU A 229 8.79 -7.95 7.31
C GLU A 229 9.68 -6.98 6.52
N TRP A 230 9.34 -5.70 6.51
CA TRP A 230 10.14 -4.58 5.97
C TRP A 230 10.48 -4.69 4.49
N GLY A 231 9.63 -5.33 3.68
CA GLY A 231 9.82 -5.53 2.24
C GLY A 231 10.78 -6.67 1.89
N ARG A 232 11.26 -7.44 2.88
CA ARG A 232 12.18 -8.55 2.64
C ARG A 232 11.48 -9.70 1.92
N GLU A 233 12.22 -10.38 1.03
CA GLU A 233 11.69 -11.47 0.19
C GLU A 233 10.46 -11.06 -0.65
N GLN A 234 10.31 -9.76 -0.97
CA GLN A 234 9.29 -9.24 -1.87
C GLN A 234 7.85 -9.65 -1.46
N PRO A 235 7.36 -9.23 -0.29
CA PRO A 235 6.07 -9.67 0.25
C PRO A 235 4.89 -9.33 -0.67
N TRP A 236 4.98 -8.32 -1.51
CA TRP A 236 3.97 -7.99 -2.52
C TRP A 236 3.68 -9.14 -3.51
N LEU A 237 4.54 -10.15 -3.62
CA LEU A 237 4.31 -11.32 -4.47
C LEU A 237 3.52 -12.44 -3.78
N TRP A 238 3.57 -12.52 -2.43
CA TRP A 238 3.02 -13.67 -1.71
C TRP A 238 2.17 -13.33 -0.47
N ALA A 239 2.37 -12.19 0.19
CA ALA A 239 1.80 -11.93 1.50
C ALA A 239 0.26 -11.87 1.51
N ARG A 240 -0.38 -11.51 0.39
CA ARG A 240 -1.85 -11.54 0.25
C ARG A 240 -2.48 -12.92 0.54
N GLN A 241 -1.70 -13.99 0.41
CA GLN A 241 -2.16 -15.34 0.71
C GLN A 241 -2.24 -15.61 2.21
N LEU A 242 -1.50 -14.84 3.02
CA LEU A 242 -1.32 -15.05 4.44
C LEU A 242 -2.01 -13.98 5.30
N GLY A 243 -2.02 -12.74 4.86
CA GLY A 243 -2.57 -11.62 5.61
C GLY A 243 -3.22 -10.56 4.73
N THR A 244 -3.59 -9.44 5.32
CA THR A 244 -4.36 -8.37 4.66
C THR A 244 -3.53 -7.16 4.33
N SER A 245 -2.34 -7.01 4.92
CA SER A 245 -1.36 -5.99 4.56
C SER A 245 0.06 -6.49 4.80
N TRP A 246 1.04 -5.85 4.19
CA TRP A 246 2.47 -6.16 4.32
C TRP A 246 3.32 -4.91 4.21
N ARG A 247 4.25 -4.72 5.14
CA ARG A 247 5.22 -3.62 5.12
C ARG A 247 6.07 -3.70 3.85
N THR A 248 6.22 -2.58 3.19
CA THR A 248 6.95 -2.48 1.92
C THR A 248 8.40 -2.05 2.09
N THR A 249 8.72 -1.40 3.21
CA THR A 249 10.05 -0.86 3.53
C THR A 249 10.39 -1.02 5.01
N THR A 250 11.61 -0.62 5.38
CA THR A 250 12.00 -0.36 6.77
C THR A 250 11.17 0.76 7.39
N ASP A 251 11.32 0.96 8.70
CA ASP A 251 10.52 1.91 9.47
C ASP A 251 10.67 3.34 8.98
N ILE A 252 9.55 4.08 9.00
CA ILE A 252 9.47 5.49 8.68
C ILE A 252 10.06 6.33 9.82
N THR A 253 10.71 7.44 9.45
CA THR A 253 11.03 8.56 10.33
C THR A 253 10.31 9.81 9.85
N PRO A 254 9.96 10.76 10.75
CA PRO A 254 9.15 11.92 10.40
C PRO A 254 9.98 13.02 9.71
N ASP A 255 10.56 12.67 8.57
CA ASP A 255 11.35 13.55 7.69
C ASP A 255 11.08 13.25 6.21
N TRP A 256 11.25 14.28 5.37
CA TRP A 256 10.98 14.18 3.94
C TRP A 256 11.83 13.11 3.22
N ASN A 257 13.09 12.93 3.61
CA ASN A 257 13.96 11.97 2.91
C ASN A 257 13.45 10.54 3.06
N THR A 258 12.94 10.21 4.25
CA THR A 258 12.35 8.88 4.50
C THR A 258 11.00 8.74 3.78
N VAL A 259 10.16 9.77 3.80
CA VAL A 259 8.90 9.78 3.03
C VAL A 259 9.17 9.59 1.54
N ALA A 260 10.08 10.36 0.96
CA ALA A 260 10.46 10.25 -0.45
C ALA A 260 11.06 8.88 -0.80
N TYR A 261 11.88 8.31 0.09
CA TYR A 261 12.40 6.95 -0.07
C TYR A 261 11.28 5.89 -0.12
N ILE A 262 10.30 5.99 0.77
CA ILE A 262 9.17 5.05 0.79
C ILE A 262 8.32 5.22 -0.48
N ILE A 263 8.09 6.45 -0.94
CA ILE A 263 7.40 6.71 -2.21
C ILE A 263 8.17 6.09 -3.38
N ASP A 264 9.51 6.26 -3.42
CA ASP A 264 10.36 5.68 -4.47
C ASP A 264 10.22 4.16 -4.55
N GLN A 265 10.32 3.47 -3.41
CA GLN A 265 10.14 2.01 -3.36
C GLN A 265 8.75 1.59 -3.85
N ASN A 266 7.71 2.29 -3.43
CA ASN A 266 6.33 1.98 -3.81
C ASN A 266 6.00 2.38 -5.25
N SER A 267 6.82 3.21 -5.90
CA SER A 267 6.71 3.52 -7.34
C SER A 267 6.81 2.27 -8.23
N PHE A 268 7.45 1.21 -7.75
CA PHE A 268 7.65 -0.04 -8.50
C PHE A 268 6.69 -1.17 -8.12
N ILE A 269 6.00 -1.06 -6.98
CA ILE A 269 5.24 -2.18 -6.40
C ILE A 269 3.78 -1.84 -6.06
N SER A 270 3.33 -0.59 -6.25
CA SER A 270 1.96 -0.15 -5.95
C SER A 270 0.88 -1.00 -6.65
N TRP A 271 1.18 -1.58 -7.81
CA TRP A 271 0.31 -2.48 -8.55
C TRP A 271 -0.15 -3.72 -7.76
N ALA A 272 0.55 -4.06 -6.68
CA ALA A 272 0.23 -5.24 -5.87
C ALA A 272 -0.94 -5.00 -4.91
N SER A 273 -1.30 -3.76 -4.60
CA SER A 273 -2.43 -3.45 -3.72
C SER A 273 -3.77 -3.63 -4.44
N ASP A 274 -4.71 -4.29 -3.77
CA ASP A 274 -6.11 -4.48 -4.20
C ASP A 274 -6.92 -4.95 -2.99
N PHE A 275 -8.22 -5.16 -3.12
CA PHE A 275 -9.06 -5.73 -2.06
C PHE A 275 -8.42 -6.94 -1.38
N TYR A 276 -8.48 -6.97 -0.06
CA TYR A 276 -7.92 -8.02 0.80
C TYR A 276 -6.40 -8.17 0.76
N GLY A 277 -5.67 -7.16 0.25
CA GLY A 277 -4.22 -7.20 0.22
C GLY A 277 -3.64 -5.82 -0.10
N HIS A 278 -3.00 -5.19 0.88
CA HIS A 278 -2.56 -3.80 0.83
C HIS A 278 -1.07 -3.68 1.14
N GLY A 279 -0.34 -2.98 0.27
CA GLY A 279 1.03 -2.56 0.57
C GLY A 279 1.01 -1.55 1.71
N ASP A 280 1.67 -1.88 2.82
CA ASP A 280 1.75 -1.03 4.01
C ASP A 280 3.02 -0.18 3.92
N MET A 281 2.84 1.11 3.77
CA MET A 281 3.92 2.11 3.65
C MET A 281 4.37 2.63 5.02
N ASP A 282 3.97 1.96 6.11
CA ASP A 282 4.16 2.33 7.51
C ASP A 282 3.18 3.41 8.00
N MET A 283 3.34 3.80 9.26
CA MET A 283 2.44 4.73 9.94
C MET A 283 2.44 6.14 9.34
N LEU A 284 1.38 6.87 9.62
CA LEU A 284 1.29 8.29 9.30
C LEU A 284 2.03 9.12 10.34
N GLU A 285 3.03 9.88 9.88
CA GLU A 285 3.82 10.82 10.68
C GLU A 285 3.29 12.27 10.55
N VAL A 286 2.05 12.44 10.17
CA VAL A 286 1.40 13.76 10.00
C VAL A 286 1.36 14.49 11.33
N GLY A 287 2.09 15.60 11.43
CA GLY A 287 2.23 16.38 12.65
C GLY A 287 3.39 15.97 13.55
N ASN A 288 4.20 14.99 13.15
CA ASN A 288 5.42 14.59 13.84
C ASN A 288 6.68 15.16 13.19
N GLY A 289 7.74 15.34 13.98
CA GLY A 289 9.08 15.68 13.53
C GLY A 289 9.17 17.00 12.78
N ASP A 290 9.96 17.01 11.70
CA ASP A 290 10.29 18.21 10.92
C ASP A 290 9.52 18.32 9.60
N LEU A 291 8.49 17.48 9.38
CA LEU A 291 7.66 17.55 8.17
C LEU A 291 6.93 18.91 8.11
N THR A 292 7.14 19.62 7.02
CA THR A 292 6.35 20.80 6.70
C THR A 292 4.89 20.42 6.42
N TYR A 293 3.98 21.40 6.43
CA TYR A 293 2.57 21.18 6.10
C TYR A 293 2.39 20.51 4.72
N GLU A 294 3.13 20.96 3.71
CA GLU A 294 3.03 20.40 2.35
C GLU A 294 3.61 18.99 2.26
N GLU A 295 4.69 18.70 2.99
CA GLU A 295 5.24 17.33 3.09
C GLU A 295 4.30 16.38 3.82
N ALA A 296 3.70 16.82 4.92
CA ALA A 296 2.70 16.04 5.66
C ALA A 296 1.46 15.76 4.80
N LYS A 297 1.02 16.73 4.00
CA LYS A 297 -0.06 16.62 3.04
C LYS A 297 0.29 15.64 1.91
N THR A 298 1.52 15.69 1.39
CA THR A 298 2.02 14.76 0.38
C THR A 298 2.10 13.34 0.95
N HIS A 299 2.68 13.19 2.13
CA HIS A 299 2.75 11.92 2.85
C HIS A 299 1.36 11.27 2.97
N PHE A 300 0.38 11.98 3.53
CA PHE A 300 -0.98 11.48 3.68
C PHE A 300 -1.63 11.10 2.34
N THR A 301 -1.48 11.98 1.33
CA THR A 301 -2.08 11.75 0.00
C THR A 301 -1.53 10.48 -0.64
N VAL A 302 -0.22 10.30 -0.63
CA VAL A 302 0.42 9.13 -1.25
C VAL A 302 -0.01 7.84 -0.55
N TRP A 303 0.02 7.79 0.80
CA TRP A 303 -0.46 6.63 1.57
C TRP A 303 -1.90 6.29 1.21
N ALA A 304 -2.78 7.29 1.19
CA ALA A 304 -4.19 7.07 0.87
C ALA A 304 -4.40 6.56 -0.55
N LEU A 305 -3.78 7.20 -1.54
CA LEU A 305 -4.01 6.88 -2.95
C LEU A 305 -3.31 5.58 -3.39
N LEU A 306 -2.28 5.15 -2.67
CA LEU A 306 -1.64 3.85 -2.88
C LEU A 306 -2.31 2.72 -2.08
N LYS A 307 -3.47 2.98 -1.45
CA LYS A 307 -4.23 1.98 -0.67
C LYS A 307 -3.44 1.38 0.48
N SER A 308 -2.51 2.15 1.06
CA SER A 308 -1.84 1.78 2.31
C SER A 308 -2.82 1.84 3.49
N PRO A 309 -2.64 1.04 4.53
CA PRO A 309 -3.26 1.31 5.82
C PRO A 309 -2.96 2.75 6.28
N LEU A 310 -3.97 3.41 6.84
CA LEU A 310 -3.84 4.77 7.39
C LEU A 310 -3.80 4.67 8.92
N LEU A 311 -2.63 4.38 9.46
CA LEU A 311 -2.39 4.22 10.90
C LEU A 311 -1.70 5.46 11.45
N ILE A 312 -2.40 6.26 12.23
CA ILE A 312 -1.88 7.49 12.84
C ILE A 312 -0.83 7.12 13.90
N GLY A 313 0.38 7.70 13.77
CA GLY A 313 1.47 7.59 14.73
C GLY A 313 1.70 8.86 15.56
N THR A 314 0.84 9.87 15.43
CA THR A 314 0.97 11.19 16.04
C THR A 314 0.34 11.21 17.44
N HIS A 315 0.91 12.01 18.36
CA HIS A 315 0.31 12.22 19.67
C HIS A 315 -0.97 13.07 19.56
N LEU A 316 -2.13 12.42 19.63
CA LEU A 316 -3.42 13.05 19.34
C LEU A 316 -3.82 14.16 20.32
N ALA A 317 -3.35 14.11 21.56
CA ALA A 317 -3.68 15.14 22.55
C ALA A 317 -3.10 16.51 22.18
N ASP A 318 -2.01 16.54 21.43
CA ASP A 318 -1.32 17.75 20.99
C ASP A 318 -1.51 18.05 19.49
N ALA A 319 -2.37 17.28 18.82
CA ALA A 319 -2.58 17.43 17.38
C ALA A 319 -3.16 18.80 17.03
N SER A 320 -2.48 19.53 16.15
CA SER A 320 -2.92 20.84 15.67
C SER A 320 -4.17 20.74 14.79
N GLU A 321 -4.87 21.85 14.58
CA GLU A 321 -5.98 21.91 13.61
C GLU A 321 -5.50 21.60 12.19
N GLU A 322 -4.29 22.00 11.81
CA GLU A 322 -3.68 21.66 10.52
C GLU A 322 -3.47 20.17 10.39
N THR A 323 -2.88 19.50 11.39
CA THR A 323 -2.73 18.05 11.45
C THR A 323 -4.09 17.33 11.29
N LEU A 324 -5.09 17.76 12.06
CA LEU A 324 -6.43 17.20 12.00
C LEU A 324 -7.12 17.46 10.65
N SER A 325 -6.88 18.61 10.01
CA SER A 325 -7.44 18.91 8.67
C SER A 325 -6.89 17.95 7.60
N ILE A 326 -5.59 17.61 7.66
CA ILE A 326 -4.98 16.62 6.77
C ILE A 326 -5.60 15.24 7.04
N LEU A 327 -5.55 14.76 8.28
CA LEU A 327 -6.01 13.43 8.67
C LEU A 327 -7.51 13.20 8.42
N LYS A 328 -8.32 14.26 8.34
CA LYS A 328 -9.78 14.19 8.13
C LYS A 328 -10.21 14.57 6.72
N ASN A 329 -9.33 14.69 5.74
CA ASN A 329 -9.74 14.95 4.36
C ASN A 329 -10.54 13.78 3.79
N GLN A 330 -11.86 13.94 3.77
CA GLN A 330 -12.79 12.88 3.38
C GLN A 330 -12.67 12.48 1.90
N GLU A 331 -12.31 13.41 1.01
CA GLU A 331 -12.19 13.11 -0.41
C GLU A 331 -10.94 12.26 -0.71
N ILE A 332 -9.84 12.51 -0.02
CA ILE A 332 -8.63 11.68 -0.07
C ILE A 332 -8.90 10.30 0.59
N ILE A 333 -9.55 10.29 1.76
CA ILE A 333 -9.94 9.05 2.46
C ILE A 333 -10.87 8.20 1.59
N ALA A 334 -11.82 8.81 0.89
CA ALA A 334 -12.76 8.11 0.02
C ALA A 334 -12.04 7.31 -1.10
N ILE A 335 -10.91 7.79 -1.59
CA ILE A 335 -10.10 7.03 -2.55
C ILE A 335 -9.44 5.82 -1.87
N ASN A 336 -8.90 5.97 -0.65
CA ASN A 336 -8.35 4.86 0.12
C ASN A 336 -9.40 3.79 0.44
N GLN A 337 -10.59 4.21 0.84
CA GLN A 337 -11.69 3.37 1.30
C GLN A 337 -12.72 3.08 0.20
N ASP A 338 -12.36 3.23 -1.07
CA ASP A 338 -13.26 2.99 -2.21
C ASP A 338 -13.79 1.55 -2.21
N PRO A 339 -15.12 1.36 -2.13
CA PRO A 339 -15.71 0.02 -2.06
C PRO A 339 -15.79 -0.69 -3.42
N VAL A 340 -15.57 0.03 -4.52
CA VAL A 340 -15.68 -0.47 -5.90
C VAL A 340 -14.31 -0.72 -6.51
N VAL A 341 -13.32 0.13 -6.22
CA VAL A 341 -11.97 0.05 -6.78
C VAL A 341 -10.96 -0.20 -5.66
N GLY A 342 -10.43 -1.41 -5.58
CA GLY A 342 -9.42 -1.82 -4.59
C GLY A 342 -7.98 -1.52 -5.01
N THR A 343 -7.72 -1.30 -6.31
CA THR A 343 -6.37 -1.09 -6.82
C THR A 343 -5.81 0.28 -6.49
N ALA A 344 -4.51 0.32 -6.20
CA ALA A 344 -3.76 1.55 -5.97
C ALA A 344 -3.52 2.33 -7.27
N LEU A 345 -3.20 3.63 -7.15
CA LEU A 345 -2.63 4.38 -8.26
C LEU A 345 -1.27 3.81 -8.65
N VAL A 346 -0.96 3.93 -9.94
CA VAL A 346 0.34 3.55 -10.51
C VAL A 346 0.97 4.74 -11.21
N PRO A 347 2.32 4.85 -11.23
CA PRO A 347 2.97 5.93 -11.94
C PRO A 347 2.86 5.73 -13.45
N PHE A 348 2.56 6.80 -14.18
CA PHE A 348 2.62 6.82 -15.64
C PHE A 348 3.80 7.64 -16.18
N ARG A 349 4.39 8.52 -15.34
CA ARG A 349 5.58 9.30 -15.68
C ARG A 349 6.40 9.62 -14.45
N TRP A 350 7.74 9.40 -14.55
CA TRP A 350 8.68 9.67 -13.44
C TRP A 350 9.13 11.14 -13.35
N GLY A 351 8.95 11.92 -14.41
CA GLY A 351 9.33 13.35 -14.41
C GLY A 351 10.85 13.56 -14.36
N LEU A 352 11.36 14.02 -13.22
CA LEU A 352 12.81 14.29 -13.03
C LEU A 352 13.68 13.02 -12.99
N ASN A 353 13.08 11.85 -12.94
CA ASN A 353 13.77 10.56 -13.01
C ASN A 353 13.37 9.78 -14.28
N PRO A 354 13.80 10.21 -15.47
CA PRO A 354 13.31 9.68 -16.74
C PRO A 354 13.75 8.25 -17.03
N ASN A 355 14.75 7.73 -16.29
CA ASN A 355 15.29 6.39 -16.48
C ASN A 355 14.52 5.31 -15.72
N TRP A 356 13.51 5.67 -14.91
CA TRP A 356 12.71 4.75 -14.10
C TRP A 356 13.54 3.87 -13.18
N THR A 357 14.58 4.45 -12.60
CA THR A 357 15.47 3.77 -11.66
C THR A 357 15.17 4.18 -10.24
N PRO A 358 15.49 3.35 -9.22
CA PRO A 358 15.38 3.78 -7.84
C PRO A 358 16.14 5.08 -7.59
N ASN A 359 15.44 6.09 -7.12
CA ASN A 359 16.00 7.41 -6.83
C ASN A 359 15.26 8.05 -5.65
N ARG A 360 15.86 7.96 -4.47
CA ARG A 360 15.28 8.41 -3.20
C ARG A 360 14.93 9.90 -3.14
N THR A 361 15.57 10.72 -3.96
CA THR A 361 15.32 12.18 -4.00
C THR A 361 14.29 12.56 -5.06
N HIS A 362 14.13 11.71 -6.07
CA HIS A 362 13.18 11.93 -7.17
C HIS A 362 12.38 10.65 -7.46
N PRO A 363 11.45 10.27 -6.56
CA PRO A 363 10.48 9.22 -6.84
C PRO A 363 9.59 9.60 -8.03
N ALA A 364 8.74 8.68 -8.48
CA ALA A 364 7.78 8.97 -9.54
C ALA A 364 6.90 10.17 -9.18
N GLN A 365 6.76 11.11 -10.15
CA GLN A 365 6.05 12.37 -9.91
C GLN A 365 4.60 12.36 -10.37
N TYR A 366 4.21 11.55 -11.36
CA TYR A 366 2.89 11.57 -11.97
C TYR A 366 2.24 10.20 -11.91
N TRP A 367 1.07 10.15 -11.27
CA TRP A 367 0.35 8.94 -10.94
C TRP A 367 -1.10 9.03 -11.39
N SER A 368 -1.68 7.89 -11.78
CA SER A 368 -3.12 7.80 -12.05
C SER A 368 -3.69 6.44 -11.70
N GLY A 369 -4.98 6.41 -11.49
CA GLY A 369 -5.75 5.21 -11.21
C GLY A 369 -7.24 5.47 -11.30
N GLN A 370 -8.03 4.44 -11.04
CA GLN A 370 -9.49 4.55 -11.05
C GLN A 370 -10.03 4.70 -9.63
N SER A 371 -11.19 5.32 -9.52
CA SER A 371 -12.07 5.26 -8.36
C SER A 371 -13.51 5.03 -8.83
N GLU A 372 -14.43 4.74 -7.90
CA GLU A 372 -15.86 4.65 -8.20
C GLU A 372 -16.38 5.90 -8.94
N ASN A 373 -15.81 7.06 -8.63
CA ASN A 373 -16.30 8.35 -9.13
C ASN A 373 -15.53 8.88 -10.35
N GLY A 374 -14.53 8.18 -10.86
CA GLY A 374 -13.77 8.62 -12.04
C GLY A 374 -12.29 8.27 -11.98
N THR A 375 -11.49 8.98 -12.78
CA THR A 375 -10.03 8.80 -12.82
C THR A 375 -9.36 9.76 -11.86
N VAL A 376 -8.52 9.21 -10.98
CA VAL A 376 -7.75 9.98 -9.99
C VAL A 376 -6.34 10.22 -10.53
N PHE A 377 -5.87 11.45 -10.41
CA PHE A 377 -4.50 11.86 -10.72
C PHE A 377 -3.82 12.41 -9.47
N MET A 378 -2.54 12.11 -9.34
CA MET A 378 -1.67 12.70 -8.33
C MET A 378 -0.38 13.18 -9.00
N MET A 379 0.04 14.40 -8.66
CA MET A 379 1.34 14.95 -9.04
C MET A 379 2.11 15.34 -7.78
N ILE A 380 3.39 15.00 -7.72
CA ILE A 380 4.27 15.29 -6.57
C ILE A 380 5.42 16.16 -7.06
N ASN A 381 5.55 17.36 -6.52
CA ASN A 381 6.74 18.17 -6.72
C ASN A 381 7.87 17.66 -5.81
N THR A 382 8.92 17.08 -6.38
CA THR A 382 10.07 16.54 -5.64
C THR A 382 11.23 17.53 -5.51
N LEU A 383 11.01 18.81 -5.82
CA LEU A 383 12.01 19.88 -5.71
C LEU A 383 11.82 20.64 -4.38
N ASP A 384 12.91 21.20 -3.86
CA ASP A 384 12.94 22.09 -2.69
C ASP A 384 12.42 23.52 -2.99
N LYS A 385 11.68 23.70 -4.06
CA LYS A 385 11.09 24.97 -4.49
C LYS A 385 9.79 24.76 -5.24
N PRO A 386 8.90 25.75 -5.29
CA PRO A 386 7.70 25.68 -6.12
C PRO A 386 8.03 25.38 -7.59
N ALA A 387 7.18 24.60 -8.23
CA ALA A 387 7.35 24.20 -9.61
C ALA A 387 6.01 24.18 -10.37
N LYS A 388 6.10 24.47 -11.66
CA LYS A 388 5.01 24.22 -12.60
C LYS A 388 5.00 22.74 -12.97
N MET A 389 3.86 22.09 -12.84
CA MET A 389 3.67 20.69 -13.21
C MET A 389 2.59 20.56 -14.28
N SER A 390 2.85 19.73 -15.29
CA SER A 390 1.90 19.52 -16.37
C SER A 390 2.04 18.14 -16.99
N PHE A 391 0.94 17.62 -17.56
CA PHE A 391 0.93 16.37 -18.31
C PHE A 391 -0.19 16.39 -19.35
N ASN A 392 -0.03 15.59 -20.41
CA ASN A 392 -1.11 15.32 -21.34
C ASN A 392 -2.02 14.24 -20.77
N LEU A 393 -3.33 14.43 -20.83
CA LEU A 393 -4.30 13.50 -20.26
C LEU A 393 -4.12 12.07 -20.78
N THR A 394 -3.81 11.93 -22.07
CA THR A 394 -3.60 10.64 -22.74
C THR A 394 -2.29 9.92 -22.38
N GLU A 395 -1.40 10.52 -21.58
CA GLU A 395 -0.29 9.78 -20.96
C GLU A 395 -0.80 8.77 -19.92
N SER A 396 -1.97 9.01 -19.35
CA SER A 396 -2.61 8.04 -18.47
C SER A 396 -3.38 6.99 -19.27
N PRO A 397 -3.21 5.69 -18.96
CA PRO A 397 -3.94 4.62 -19.65
C PRO A 397 -5.46 4.64 -19.36
N TRP A 398 -5.91 5.44 -18.40
CA TRP A 398 -7.30 5.52 -17.98
C TRP A 398 -8.09 6.61 -18.71
N ILE A 399 -7.44 7.44 -19.51
CA ILE A 399 -8.04 8.55 -20.25
C ILE A 399 -8.32 8.16 -21.70
N ARG A 400 -9.47 8.58 -22.18
CA ARG A 400 -9.86 8.39 -23.59
C ARG A 400 -9.56 9.66 -24.37
N ALA A 401 -8.87 9.52 -25.51
CA ALA A 401 -8.62 10.62 -26.43
C ALA A 401 -9.94 11.18 -27.02
N GLY A 402 -9.97 12.45 -27.33
CA GLY A 402 -11.13 13.13 -27.93
C GLY A 402 -12.25 13.44 -26.91
N ARG A 403 -11.98 13.33 -25.62
CA ARG A 403 -12.91 13.65 -24.54
C ARG A 403 -12.43 14.84 -23.73
N GLN A 404 -13.35 15.58 -23.14
CA GLN A 404 -13.09 16.55 -22.08
C GLN A 404 -13.48 15.96 -20.73
N TYR A 405 -12.86 16.44 -19.68
CA TYR A 405 -13.02 15.92 -18.32
C TYR A 405 -13.27 17.06 -17.34
N SER A 406 -14.33 16.97 -16.52
CA SER A 406 -14.46 17.86 -15.37
C SER A 406 -13.35 17.58 -14.37
N VAL A 407 -12.83 18.61 -13.72
CA VAL A 407 -11.70 18.54 -12.80
C VAL A 407 -12.14 18.99 -11.41
N ARG A 408 -11.98 18.11 -10.41
CA ARG A 408 -12.16 18.44 -8.99
C ARG A 408 -10.85 18.31 -8.27
N ASP A 409 -10.46 19.33 -7.55
CA ASP A 409 -9.32 19.31 -6.63
C ASP A 409 -9.75 18.73 -5.28
N LEU A 410 -9.10 17.64 -4.86
CA LEU A 410 -9.46 16.86 -3.66
C LEU A 410 -8.93 17.50 -2.35
N TRP A 411 -8.05 18.51 -2.46
CA TRP A 411 -7.53 19.25 -1.31
C TRP A 411 -8.30 20.55 -1.06
N THR A 412 -8.55 21.30 -2.10
CA THR A 412 -9.32 22.55 -2.00
C THR A 412 -10.83 22.32 -2.00
N HIS A 413 -11.26 21.11 -2.33
CA HIS A 413 -12.68 20.73 -2.47
C HIS A 413 -13.42 21.57 -3.52
N THR A 414 -12.70 22.04 -4.56
CA THR A 414 -13.26 22.90 -5.59
C THR A 414 -13.34 22.20 -6.95
N SER A 415 -14.33 22.61 -7.74
CA SER A 415 -14.43 22.20 -9.14
C SER A 415 -13.73 23.24 -10.01
N ASN A 416 -12.70 22.81 -10.75
CA ASN A 416 -11.80 23.68 -11.51
C ASN A 416 -12.15 23.71 -13.01
N GLY A 417 -13.44 23.53 -13.35
CA GLY A 417 -13.88 23.55 -14.74
C GLY A 417 -13.59 22.25 -15.48
N THR A 418 -13.24 22.37 -16.76
CA THR A 418 -13.05 21.22 -17.66
C THR A 418 -11.65 21.25 -18.26
N ALA A 419 -10.94 20.12 -18.20
CA ALA A 419 -9.67 19.92 -18.86
C ALA A 419 -9.88 19.29 -20.24
N ILE A 420 -9.12 19.79 -21.22
CA ILE A 420 -9.07 19.29 -22.60
C ILE A 420 -7.62 18.99 -22.91
N ARG A 421 -7.31 17.70 -23.18
CA ARG A 421 -6.00 17.19 -23.61
C ARG A 421 -4.86 17.31 -22.60
N ASN A 422 -4.78 18.39 -21.81
CA ASN A 422 -3.72 18.56 -20.81
C ASN A 422 -4.23 19.20 -19.53
N ILE A 423 -3.45 19.01 -18.46
CA ILE A 423 -3.60 19.72 -17.19
C ILE A 423 -2.26 20.37 -16.87
N THR A 424 -2.34 21.62 -16.44
CA THR A 424 -1.21 22.39 -15.94
C THR A 424 -1.59 23.01 -14.60
N VAL A 425 -0.71 22.86 -13.61
CA VAL A 425 -0.81 23.50 -12.30
C VAL A 425 0.47 24.29 -12.07
N ASP A 426 0.32 25.58 -11.90
CA ASP A 426 1.43 26.48 -11.60
C ASP A 426 1.70 26.50 -10.09
N ASP A 427 2.92 26.80 -9.69
CA ASP A 427 3.32 27.06 -8.29
C ASP A 427 3.01 25.93 -7.31
N VAL A 428 3.11 24.66 -7.74
CA VAL A 428 3.01 23.52 -6.80
C VAL A 428 4.13 23.65 -5.76
N PRO A 429 3.83 23.75 -4.47
CA PRO A 429 4.82 24.01 -3.43
C PRO A 429 5.99 23.02 -3.44
N ALA A 430 7.12 23.41 -2.80
CA ALA A 430 8.21 22.47 -2.52
C ALA A 430 7.65 21.23 -1.80
N HIS A 431 8.02 20.03 -2.27
CA HIS A 431 7.53 18.74 -1.80
C HIS A 431 6.00 18.58 -1.76
N GLY A 432 5.27 19.51 -2.39
CA GLY A 432 3.81 19.57 -2.39
C GLY A 432 3.18 18.56 -3.35
N VAL A 433 1.90 18.28 -3.12
CA VAL A 433 1.07 17.37 -3.90
C VAL A 433 -0.16 18.04 -4.48
N VAL A 434 -0.53 17.64 -5.68
CA VAL A 434 -1.82 17.94 -6.31
C VAL A 434 -2.57 16.62 -6.48
N ALA A 435 -3.82 16.54 -6.03
CA ALA A 435 -4.68 15.37 -6.17
C ALA A 435 -5.99 15.79 -6.84
N LEU A 436 -6.29 15.20 -8.00
CA LEU A 436 -7.43 15.57 -8.84
C LEU A 436 -8.29 14.36 -9.13
N LEU A 437 -9.60 14.56 -9.11
CA LEU A 437 -10.59 13.61 -9.64
C LEU A 437 -11.13 14.14 -10.96
N LEU A 438 -11.04 13.32 -11.99
CA LEU A 438 -11.51 13.63 -13.34
C LEU A 438 -12.70 12.75 -13.69
N GLN A 439 -13.78 13.37 -14.20
CA GLN A 439 -14.96 12.67 -14.72
C GLN A 439 -15.18 13.02 -16.19
N ASP A 440 -15.51 12.03 -17.00
CA ASP A 440 -15.83 12.23 -18.42
C ASP A 440 -17.00 13.24 -18.56
N ALA A 441 -16.76 14.36 -19.25
CA ALA A 441 -17.71 15.45 -19.42
C ALA A 441 -18.20 15.58 -20.88
N GLY A 442 -18.01 14.54 -21.69
CA GLY A 442 -18.45 14.52 -23.08
C GLY A 442 -17.30 14.62 -24.09
N ASP A 443 -17.64 14.79 -25.34
CA ASP A 443 -16.66 14.95 -26.41
C ASP A 443 -15.95 16.30 -26.29
N GLU A 444 -14.70 16.36 -26.72
CA GLU A 444 -13.98 17.63 -26.79
C GLU A 444 -14.67 18.58 -27.81
N PRO A 445 -14.63 19.89 -27.58
CA PRO A 445 -15.26 20.86 -28.50
C PRO A 445 -14.74 20.76 -29.94
N GLU A 446 -15.60 21.02 -30.92
CA GLU A 446 -15.18 21.11 -32.32
C GLU A 446 -14.20 22.24 -32.52
N GLY A 447 -13.26 22.07 -33.47
CA GLY A 447 -12.30 23.11 -33.87
C GLY A 447 -11.08 23.23 -32.96
N ILE A 448 -10.87 22.33 -32.02
CA ILE A 448 -9.62 22.24 -31.23
C ILE A 448 -8.45 21.85 -32.15
N GLU A 449 -7.40 22.66 -32.17
CA GLU A 449 -6.15 22.37 -32.88
C GLU A 449 -5.05 21.95 -31.90
N PRO A 450 -4.14 21.05 -32.26
CA PRO A 450 -4.13 20.22 -33.49
C PRO A 450 -5.30 19.23 -33.50
N LYS A 451 -5.67 18.69 -34.65
CA LYS A 451 -6.84 17.78 -34.84
C LYS A 451 -6.69 16.42 -34.19
N CYS A 452 -5.64 16.20 -33.44
CA CYS A 452 -5.35 14.97 -32.76
C CYS A 452 -5.19 15.20 -31.23
N ALA A 453 -5.80 14.32 -30.42
CA ALA A 453 -5.64 14.34 -28.97
C ALA A 453 -4.40 13.57 -28.48
N VAL A 454 -3.74 12.82 -29.35
CA VAL A 454 -2.53 12.03 -29.08
C VAL A 454 -1.43 12.45 -30.06
N ALA A 455 -0.38 13.06 -29.56
CA ALA A 455 0.69 13.65 -30.37
C ALA A 455 1.38 12.63 -31.29
N GLU A 456 1.71 11.47 -30.74
CA GLU A 456 2.46 10.41 -31.43
C GLU A 456 1.68 9.78 -32.58
N TRP A 457 0.36 9.93 -32.58
CA TRP A 457 -0.54 9.38 -33.58
C TRP A 457 -1.16 10.46 -34.47
N CYS A 458 -0.71 11.72 -34.31
CA CYS A 458 -1.20 12.84 -35.09
C CYS A 458 -0.54 12.84 -36.48
N THR A 459 -1.21 12.22 -37.43
CA THR A 459 -0.70 12.15 -38.82
C THR A 459 -1.71 12.70 -39.81
N ASP A 460 -1.19 13.24 -40.94
CA ASP A 460 -2.00 13.56 -42.12
C ASP A 460 -2.41 12.28 -42.89
N ARG A 461 -3.14 12.43 -43.97
CA ARG A 461 -3.60 11.31 -44.82
C ARG A 461 -2.47 10.51 -45.46
N ASN A 462 -1.26 11.07 -45.51
CA ASN A 462 -0.06 10.45 -46.08
C ASN A 462 0.80 9.78 -45.00
N GLY A 463 0.38 9.83 -43.73
CA GLY A 463 1.13 9.31 -42.61
C GLY A 463 2.23 10.21 -42.08
N THR A 464 2.25 11.50 -42.51
CA THR A 464 3.21 12.49 -42.00
C THR A 464 2.76 12.96 -40.60
N ILE A 465 3.66 12.90 -39.61
CA ILE A 465 3.38 13.40 -38.25
C ILE A 465 3.12 14.92 -38.33
N ILE A 466 1.99 15.36 -37.80
CA ILE A 466 1.65 16.77 -37.66
C ILE A 466 2.36 17.28 -36.39
N PRO A 467 3.29 18.26 -36.51
CA PRO A 467 4.00 18.79 -35.34
C PRO A 467 3.02 19.41 -34.34
N TRP A 468 3.26 19.18 -33.08
CA TRP A 468 2.67 19.94 -31.98
C TRP A 468 3.51 21.18 -31.74
N GLU A 469 2.99 22.38 -32.08
CA GLU A 469 3.57 23.64 -31.69
C GLU A 469 3.06 24.10 -30.31
#